data_f954972bf438fb9910b5808cd54ede1d
#
_entry.id   f954972bf438fb9910b5808cd54ede1d
#
_cell.length_a   1.000
_cell.length_b   1.000
_cell.length_c   1.000
_cell.angle_alpha   90.00
_cell.angle_beta   90.00
_cell.angle_gamma   90.00
#
_symmetry.space_group_name_H-M   'P 1'
#
loop_
_entity.id
_entity.type
_entity.pdbx_description
1 polymer ?
#
loop_
_entity_poly.entity_id
_entity_poly.type
_entity_poly.pdbx_seq_one_letter_code
_entity_poly.pdbx_strand_id
1 'polypeptide(L)'
;MMKKNVSVLSVLFLLTLFLLLAGPARAQCQLGVPAIKVGAQGAASGPHADYGRQIEMGATMAAEEINAAGGILGCKVEIRFMDDENRAATGVKNARLLVTDWGAHFTVGTDSSGVAMAMGPVLAELKRIHFFTHAATHRLTEDLVASKGIKEIVRVSVPIYQDAIIAALIFKDRMDIKRWANIGADYEYGYVAWNMFKETLRKYRPDVEFVGEAWAPFLTLDFSPHVSAVMAQKPDAIFATPWAGEAVQLLRTALIQGVFDNVQVWWQAMGGSVDVLEGISAEVAKDRFKGKLWATARYIHNWPDTADNRAFIERYRKRWARFPNYSAETTYSALFIMKAAVEKARSLETEKVIAAMKGMQIRNPGGVRVFRSEDQQFIYNVPAGRPMMDAKYPIPVLGDLKVFEAKDYYRYPPFTPVSVTK
;
A
#
# COMPACT_ATOMS: atom_id res chain seq x y z
N MET A 1 23.33 39.98 69.86
CA MET A 1 23.79 39.11 68.77
C MET A 1 22.74 38.00 68.57
N MET A 2 21.82 38.14 67.59
CA MET A 2 20.84 37.12 67.25
C MET A 2 21.36 36.37 66.05
N LYS A 3 21.72 35.08 66.18
CA LYS A 3 22.05 34.21 65.09
C LYS A 3 20.75 33.73 64.43
N LYS A 4 20.51 34.09 63.17
CA LYS A 4 19.43 33.56 62.37
C LYS A 4 19.78 32.11 61.92
N ASN A 5 19.12 31.14 62.53
CA ASN A 5 19.15 29.77 62.02
C ASN A 5 18.25 29.68 60.81
N VAL A 6 18.82 29.65 59.59
CA VAL A 6 18.10 29.27 58.40
C VAL A 6 17.91 27.77 58.42
N SER A 7 16.67 27.33 58.52
CA SER A 7 16.31 25.92 58.66
C SER A 7 16.71 25.12 57.39
N VAL A 8 17.43 24.03 57.58
CA VAL A 8 17.82 23.06 56.56
C VAL A 8 16.58 22.56 55.73
N LEU A 9 15.39 22.60 56.37
CA LEU A 9 14.13 22.26 55.71
C LEU A 9 13.76 23.23 54.56
N SER A 10 14.09 24.50 54.67
CA SER A 10 13.75 25.51 53.62
C SER A 10 14.63 25.35 52.39
N VAL A 11 15.86 24.84 52.54
CA VAL A 11 16.77 24.60 51.39
C VAL A 11 16.37 23.31 50.65
N LEU A 12 15.93 22.27 51.41
CA LEU A 12 15.41 21.04 50.77
C LEU A 12 14.11 21.30 49.97
N PHE A 13 13.22 22.16 50.48
CA PHE A 13 11.95 22.49 49.78
C PHE A 13 12.17 23.29 48.49
N LEU A 14 13.19 24.16 48.48
CA LEU A 14 13.57 24.90 47.27
C LEU A 14 14.26 23.99 46.23
N LEU A 15 15.06 23.00 46.64
CA LEU A 15 15.67 22.06 45.71
C LEU A 15 14.64 21.08 45.07
N THR A 16 13.62 20.65 45.84
CA THR A 16 12.56 19.78 45.32
C THR A 16 11.62 20.54 44.39
N LEU A 17 11.38 21.84 44.62
CA LEU A 17 10.57 22.67 43.73
C LEU A 17 11.26 22.97 42.38
N PHE A 18 12.59 23.07 42.36
CA PHE A 18 13.37 23.25 41.12
C PHE A 18 13.44 21.98 40.28
N LEU A 19 13.40 20.78 40.91
CA LEU A 19 13.35 19.49 40.17
C LEU A 19 11.97 19.21 39.57
N LEU A 20 10.89 19.79 40.13
CA LEU A 20 9.53 19.67 39.58
C LEU A 20 9.22 20.62 38.43
N LEU A 21 10.04 21.69 38.21
CA LEU A 21 9.93 22.63 37.14
C LEU A 21 10.79 22.30 35.89
N ALA A 22 11.67 21.30 36.00
CA ALA A 22 12.37 20.75 34.86
C ALA A 22 11.38 19.84 34.06
N GLY A 23 10.52 20.45 33.29
CA GLY A 23 9.79 19.72 32.24
C GLY A 23 10.80 18.93 31.41
N PRO A 24 10.41 17.80 30.81
CA PRO A 24 11.33 16.98 30.04
C PRO A 24 12.07 17.87 29.04
N ALA A 25 13.39 18.00 29.21
CA ALA A 25 14.22 18.76 28.30
C ALA A 25 13.95 18.19 26.90
N ARG A 26 13.27 18.98 26.04
CA ARG A 26 13.04 18.57 24.66
C ARG A 26 14.39 18.32 24.05
N ALA A 27 14.65 17.07 23.67
CA ALA A 27 15.88 16.69 23.01
C ALA A 27 16.05 17.60 21.77
N GLN A 28 17.16 18.32 21.72
CA GLN A 28 17.47 19.20 20.58
C GLN A 28 17.64 18.34 19.34
N CYS A 29 17.08 18.76 18.20
CA CYS A 29 17.24 18.09 16.92
C CYS A 29 18.72 17.95 16.54
N GLN A 30 19.20 16.69 16.41
CA GLN A 30 20.61 16.40 16.15
C GLN A 30 20.99 16.49 14.65
N LEU A 31 20.00 16.74 13.78
CA LEU A 31 20.21 16.81 12.34
C LEU A 31 20.38 18.24 11.79
N GLY A 32 20.41 19.26 12.67
CA GLY A 32 20.64 20.63 12.29
C GLY A 32 19.48 21.29 11.52
N VAL A 33 18.28 20.71 11.59
CA VAL A 33 17.06 21.25 10.97
C VAL A 33 16.00 21.54 12.04
N PRO A 34 15.08 22.50 11.82
CA PRO A 34 14.02 22.78 12.78
C PRO A 34 13.02 21.63 12.91
N ALA A 35 12.76 20.93 11.81
CA ALA A 35 11.92 19.75 11.72
C ALA A 35 12.26 18.92 10.48
N ILE A 36 11.93 17.62 10.49
CA ILE A 36 11.98 16.78 9.29
C ILE A 36 10.65 16.94 8.57
N LYS A 37 10.67 17.56 7.39
CA LYS A 37 9.50 17.80 6.57
C LYS A 37 9.29 16.65 5.61
N VAL A 38 8.09 16.05 5.61
CA VAL A 38 7.69 14.95 4.73
C VAL A 38 6.48 15.38 3.91
N GLY A 39 6.68 15.54 2.61
CA GLY A 39 5.61 15.84 1.67
C GLY A 39 4.84 14.58 1.30
N ALA A 40 3.53 14.56 1.53
CA ALA A 40 2.67 13.45 1.14
C ALA A 40 1.80 13.85 -0.05
N GLN A 41 1.53 12.91 -0.97
CA GLN A 41 0.57 13.15 -2.06
C GLN A 41 -0.14 11.89 -2.50
N GLY A 42 -1.32 12.08 -3.06
CA GLY A 42 -2.19 11.04 -3.63
C GLY A 42 -3.49 11.67 -4.06
N ALA A 43 -4.34 10.94 -4.79
CA ALA A 43 -5.63 11.46 -5.23
C ALA A 43 -6.61 11.57 -4.06
N ALA A 44 -6.89 12.79 -3.60
CA ALA A 44 -7.87 13.10 -2.56
C ALA A 44 -9.18 13.68 -3.11
N SER A 45 -9.28 13.79 -4.42
CA SER A 45 -10.48 14.16 -5.18
C SER A 45 -10.83 13.10 -6.22
N GLY A 46 -12.06 13.14 -6.75
CA GLY A 46 -12.53 12.19 -7.75
C GLY A 46 -12.83 10.77 -7.19
N PRO A 47 -13.06 9.79 -8.08
CA PRO A 47 -13.53 8.44 -7.69
C PRO A 47 -12.56 7.64 -6.82
N HIS A 48 -11.27 7.94 -6.84
CA HIS A 48 -10.24 7.29 -6.04
C HIS A 48 -9.82 8.11 -4.80
N ALA A 49 -10.56 9.17 -4.48
CA ALA A 49 -10.26 10.10 -3.39
C ALA A 49 -9.98 9.43 -2.03
N ASP A 50 -10.56 8.25 -1.79
CA ASP A 50 -10.36 7.53 -0.54
C ASP A 50 -8.91 7.10 -0.35
N TYR A 51 -8.23 6.71 -1.41
CA TYR A 51 -6.84 6.26 -1.33
C TYR A 51 -5.88 7.38 -0.95
N GLY A 52 -5.99 8.54 -1.57
CA GLY A 52 -5.18 9.71 -1.22
C GLY A 52 -5.46 10.21 0.20
N ARG A 53 -6.73 10.24 0.62
CA ARG A 53 -7.09 10.58 2.01
C ARG A 53 -6.49 9.60 3.01
N GLN A 54 -6.47 8.31 2.70
CA GLN A 54 -5.86 7.31 3.57
C GLN A 54 -4.32 7.37 3.56
N ILE A 55 -3.68 7.82 2.48
CA ILE A 55 -2.25 8.20 2.49
C ILE A 55 -2.01 9.33 3.49
N GLU A 56 -2.81 10.39 3.44
CA GLU A 56 -2.73 11.51 4.39
C GLU A 56 -2.93 11.07 5.84
N MET A 57 -3.97 10.27 6.10
CA MET A 57 -4.27 9.72 7.42
C MET A 57 -3.13 8.85 7.96
N GLY A 58 -2.58 7.96 7.15
CA GLY A 58 -1.44 7.11 7.52
C GLY A 58 -0.19 7.92 7.84
N ALA A 59 0.14 8.90 7.01
CA ALA A 59 1.28 9.80 7.23
C ALA A 59 1.11 10.64 8.51
N THR A 60 -0.07 11.20 8.71
CA THR A 60 -0.38 12.04 9.87
C THR A 60 -0.26 11.24 11.17
N MET A 61 -0.89 10.05 11.22
CA MET A 61 -0.83 9.20 12.42
C MET A 61 0.61 8.76 12.74
N ALA A 62 1.37 8.35 11.73
CA ALA A 62 2.77 7.99 11.93
C ALA A 62 3.61 9.16 12.47
N ALA A 63 3.45 10.36 11.90
CA ALA A 63 4.17 11.54 12.35
C ALA A 63 3.82 11.93 13.79
N GLU A 64 2.54 11.84 14.16
CA GLU A 64 2.10 12.10 15.55
C GLU A 64 2.70 11.10 16.54
N GLU A 65 2.69 9.81 16.21
CA GLU A 65 3.28 8.77 17.08
C GLU A 65 4.80 8.90 17.17
N ILE A 66 5.49 9.18 16.06
CA ILE A 66 6.93 9.46 16.05
C ILE A 66 7.24 10.67 16.92
N ASN A 67 6.46 11.75 16.81
CA ASN A 67 6.64 12.96 17.59
C ASN A 67 6.37 12.75 19.08
N ALA A 68 5.34 11.97 19.41
CA ALA A 68 5.04 11.61 20.80
C ALA A 68 6.16 10.76 21.43
N ALA A 69 6.86 9.95 20.64
CA ALA A 69 8.02 9.18 21.06
C ALA A 69 9.35 9.97 21.10
N GLY A 70 9.32 11.30 20.91
CA GLY A 70 10.50 12.16 20.94
C GLY A 70 11.08 12.53 19.59
N GLY A 71 10.38 12.21 18.50
CA GLY A 71 10.80 12.51 17.13
C GLY A 71 11.84 11.53 16.57
N ILE A 72 12.54 11.97 15.55
CA ILE A 72 13.67 11.25 14.94
C ILE A 72 14.96 11.97 15.31
N LEU A 73 15.79 11.38 16.16
CA LEU A 73 16.99 12.02 16.71
C LEU A 73 16.67 13.40 17.32
N GLY A 74 15.55 13.51 18.05
CA GLY A 74 15.08 14.74 18.66
C GLY A 74 14.36 15.72 17.69
N CYS A 75 14.33 15.43 16.41
CA CYS A 75 13.69 16.28 15.40
C CYS A 75 12.20 15.89 15.24
N LYS A 76 11.31 16.90 15.28
CA LYS A 76 9.90 16.67 14.95
C LYS A 76 9.73 16.34 13.47
N VAL A 77 8.69 15.53 13.17
CA VAL A 77 8.24 15.26 11.82
C VAL A 77 7.03 16.14 11.51
N GLU A 78 7.07 16.84 10.39
CA GLU A 78 5.96 17.66 9.88
C GLU A 78 5.47 17.07 8.56
N ILE A 79 4.14 16.97 8.40
CA ILE A 79 3.49 16.48 7.19
C ILE A 79 2.82 17.64 6.46
N ARG A 80 2.98 17.66 5.13
CA ARG A 80 2.15 18.44 4.21
C ARG A 80 1.62 17.54 3.13
N PHE A 81 0.29 17.46 3.01
CA PHE A 81 -0.38 16.70 1.96
C PHE A 81 -0.77 17.59 0.79
N MET A 82 -0.70 17.04 -0.43
CA MET A 82 -1.18 17.67 -1.67
C MET A 82 -1.95 16.64 -2.51
N ASP A 83 -3.13 17.06 -2.99
CA ASP A 83 -3.94 16.27 -3.93
C ASP A 83 -3.27 16.25 -5.32
N ASP A 84 -2.94 15.08 -5.85
CA ASP A 84 -2.38 14.94 -7.20
C ASP A 84 -3.47 14.74 -8.26
N GLU A 85 -4.75 14.69 -7.84
CA GLU A 85 -5.92 14.51 -8.72
C GLU A 85 -5.82 13.28 -9.63
N ASN A 86 -4.93 12.35 -9.31
CA ASN A 86 -4.57 11.21 -10.14
C ASN A 86 -4.03 11.61 -11.54
N ARG A 87 -3.41 12.80 -11.64
CA ARG A 87 -2.88 13.38 -12.87
C ARG A 87 -1.37 13.52 -12.82
N ALA A 88 -0.68 12.98 -13.83
CA ALA A 88 0.78 12.99 -13.90
C ALA A 88 1.37 14.41 -13.80
N ALA A 89 0.79 15.38 -14.51
CA ALA A 89 1.26 16.79 -14.47
C ALA A 89 1.10 17.40 -13.08
N THR A 90 -0.03 17.14 -12.39
CA THR A 90 -0.28 17.64 -11.03
C THR A 90 0.67 16.97 -10.04
N GLY A 91 0.87 15.66 -10.12
CA GLY A 91 1.80 14.94 -9.23
C GLY A 91 3.25 15.42 -9.37
N VAL A 92 3.72 15.64 -10.59
CA VAL A 92 5.05 16.22 -10.86
C VAL A 92 5.15 17.64 -10.29
N LYS A 93 4.14 18.49 -10.52
CA LYS A 93 4.08 19.85 -9.95
C LYS A 93 4.14 19.80 -8.42
N ASN A 94 3.34 18.95 -7.80
CA ASN A 94 3.29 18.78 -6.35
C ASN A 94 4.64 18.34 -5.78
N ALA A 95 5.31 17.37 -6.41
CA ALA A 95 6.63 16.93 -5.99
C ALA A 95 7.63 18.09 -5.97
N ARG A 96 7.64 18.93 -7.03
CA ARG A 96 8.49 20.15 -7.06
C ARG A 96 8.11 21.12 -5.94
N LEU A 97 6.85 21.51 -5.80
CA LEU A 97 6.40 22.46 -4.76
C LEU A 97 6.71 21.96 -3.34
N LEU A 98 6.49 20.66 -3.07
CA LEU A 98 6.82 20.09 -1.76
C LEU A 98 8.31 20.19 -1.46
N VAL A 99 9.18 19.97 -2.44
CA VAL A 99 10.63 19.97 -2.24
C VAL A 99 11.20 21.38 -2.31
N THR A 100 10.91 22.17 -3.37
CA THR A 100 11.57 23.45 -3.60
C THR A 100 11.00 24.58 -2.74
N ASP A 101 9.68 24.62 -2.59
CA ASP A 101 9.00 25.75 -1.93
C ASP A 101 8.79 25.49 -0.43
N TRP A 102 8.38 24.25 -0.08
CA TRP A 102 8.18 23.91 1.33
C TRP A 102 9.45 23.34 1.99
N GLY A 103 10.40 22.85 1.22
CA GLY A 103 11.64 22.28 1.73
C GLY A 103 11.48 20.88 2.30
N ALA A 104 10.66 20.02 1.68
CA ALA A 104 10.52 18.62 2.09
C ALA A 104 11.86 17.88 1.98
N HIS A 105 12.22 17.16 3.04
CA HIS A 105 13.40 16.29 3.09
C HIS A 105 13.12 14.94 2.44
N PHE A 106 11.88 14.46 2.57
CA PHE A 106 11.37 13.21 1.99
C PHE A 106 9.98 13.47 1.42
N THR A 107 9.57 12.59 0.49
CA THR A 107 8.19 12.57 0.01
C THR A 107 7.64 11.14 0.08
N VAL A 108 6.30 11.01 0.15
CA VAL A 108 5.62 9.72 0.36
C VAL A 108 4.27 9.70 -0.36
N GLY A 109 3.81 8.51 -0.73
CA GLY A 109 2.46 8.35 -1.24
C GLY A 109 2.39 7.91 -2.69
N THR A 110 1.53 8.57 -3.46
CA THR A 110 1.24 8.38 -4.89
C THR A 110 0.54 7.05 -5.18
N ASP A 111 -0.70 7.11 -5.61
CA ASP A 111 -1.53 5.94 -5.90
C ASP A 111 -1.50 5.52 -7.38
N SER A 112 -1.46 6.44 -8.33
CA SER A 112 -1.43 6.11 -9.75
C SER A 112 -0.06 5.68 -10.25
N SER A 113 0.00 4.56 -10.98
CA SER A 113 1.20 4.12 -11.69
C SER A 113 1.68 5.15 -12.73
N GLY A 114 0.75 5.82 -13.42
CA GLY A 114 1.07 6.87 -14.39
C GLY A 114 1.73 8.09 -13.74
N VAL A 115 1.18 8.55 -12.61
CA VAL A 115 1.76 9.64 -11.81
C VAL A 115 3.15 9.24 -11.31
N ALA A 116 3.28 8.04 -10.75
CA ALA A 116 4.53 7.54 -10.21
C ALA A 116 5.66 7.47 -11.26
N MET A 117 5.35 6.95 -12.46
CA MET A 117 6.32 6.88 -13.57
C MET A 117 6.75 8.26 -14.06
N ALA A 118 5.84 9.24 -14.08
CA ALA A 118 6.17 10.62 -14.45
C ALA A 118 7.02 11.34 -13.38
N MET A 119 6.81 11.00 -12.11
CA MET A 119 7.59 11.56 -11.00
C MET A 119 9.03 11.04 -10.95
N GLY A 120 9.29 9.79 -11.33
CA GLY A 120 10.59 9.13 -11.17
C GLY A 120 11.78 9.98 -11.64
N PRO A 121 11.84 10.47 -12.89
CA PRO A 121 12.92 11.34 -13.37
C PRO A 121 13.06 12.65 -12.56
N VAL A 122 11.93 13.23 -12.15
CA VAL A 122 11.90 14.49 -11.38
C VAL A 122 12.48 14.30 -9.98
N LEU A 123 12.27 13.16 -9.36
CA LEU A 123 12.86 12.84 -8.05
C LEU A 123 14.39 12.80 -8.10
N ALA A 124 14.97 12.28 -9.19
CA ALA A 124 16.41 12.29 -9.44
C ALA A 124 16.96 13.73 -9.56
N GLU A 125 16.25 14.61 -10.27
CA GLU A 125 16.59 16.05 -10.35
C GLU A 125 16.54 16.72 -8.96
N LEU A 126 15.50 16.42 -8.19
CA LEU A 126 15.28 16.99 -6.87
C LEU A 126 16.19 16.40 -5.79
N LYS A 127 16.83 15.26 -6.04
CA LYS A 127 17.67 14.51 -5.10
C LYS A 127 16.98 14.24 -3.77
N ARG A 128 15.71 13.84 -3.82
CA ARG A 128 14.87 13.55 -2.64
C ARG A 128 14.22 12.19 -2.76
N ILE A 129 14.36 11.39 -1.72
CA ILE A 129 13.74 10.07 -1.65
C ILE A 129 12.22 10.22 -1.63
N HIS A 130 11.57 9.49 -2.52
CA HIS A 130 10.13 9.26 -2.46
C HIS A 130 9.84 7.80 -2.10
N PHE A 131 9.05 7.60 -1.06
CA PHE A 131 8.55 6.29 -0.67
C PHE A 131 7.19 6.06 -1.35
N PHE A 132 7.18 5.25 -2.41
CA PHE A 132 5.95 4.86 -3.11
C PHE A 132 5.19 3.84 -2.27
N THR A 133 4.02 4.23 -1.78
CA THR A 133 3.24 3.45 -0.82
C THR A 133 2.01 2.80 -1.41
N HIS A 134 1.61 3.19 -2.62
CA HIS A 134 0.47 2.59 -3.29
C HIS A 134 0.79 2.19 -4.74
N ALA A 135 1.37 3.06 -5.55
CA ALA A 135 1.63 2.79 -6.96
C ALA A 135 2.33 1.44 -7.18
N ALA A 136 1.70 0.60 -8.00
CA ALA A 136 2.09 -0.80 -8.12
C ALA A 136 2.90 -1.12 -9.36
N THR A 137 3.07 -0.20 -10.32
CA THR A 137 3.83 -0.51 -11.53
C THR A 137 5.21 -1.08 -11.19
N HIS A 138 5.52 -2.25 -11.73
CA HIS A 138 6.81 -2.90 -11.54
C HIS A 138 7.95 -2.06 -12.12
N ARG A 139 7.65 -1.24 -13.13
CA ARG A 139 8.61 -0.38 -13.82
C ARG A 139 9.29 0.64 -12.92
N LEU A 140 8.65 1.02 -11.79
CA LEU A 140 9.30 1.90 -10.80
C LEU A 140 10.64 1.33 -10.32
N THR A 141 10.66 0.05 -9.98
CA THR A 141 11.84 -0.60 -9.41
C THR A 141 12.66 -1.32 -10.47
N GLU A 142 12.02 -1.96 -11.45
CA GLU A 142 12.73 -2.73 -12.49
C GLU A 142 13.35 -1.82 -13.56
N ASP A 143 12.59 -0.82 -14.07
CA ASP A 143 13.08 0.08 -15.13
C ASP A 143 13.83 1.29 -14.54
N LEU A 144 13.22 2.00 -13.57
CA LEU A 144 13.79 3.26 -13.12
C LEU A 144 14.93 3.06 -12.11
N VAL A 145 14.80 2.12 -11.18
CA VAL A 145 15.87 1.85 -10.19
C VAL A 145 16.91 0.89 -10.78
N ALA A 146 16.54 -0.35 -11.06
CA ALA A 146 17.51 -1.39 -11.44
C ALA A 146 18.17 -1.12 -12.78
N SER A 147 17.42 -0.63 -13.80
CA SER A 147 17.97 -0.41 -15.14
C SER A 147 18.56 1.00 -15.32
N LYS A 148 17.90 2.06 -14.80
CA LYS A 148 18.34 3.45 -15.00
C LYS A 148 19.09 4.04 -13.82
N GLY A 149 19.16 3.35 -12.68
CA GLY A 149 19.93 3.76 -11.51
C GLY A 149 19.35 4.96 -10.75
N ILE A 150 18.04 5.23 -10.85
CA ILE A 150 17.40 6.32 -10.09
C ILE A 150 17.30 5.89 -8.62
N LYS A 151 18.10 6.51 -7.78
CA LYS A 151 18.25 6.14 -6.36
C LYS A 151 17.16 6.72 -5.46
N GLU A 152 16.48 7.76 -5.90
CA GLU A 152 15.47 8.50 -5.12
C GLU A 152 14.14 7.75 -5.00
N ILE A 153 14.01 6.59 -5.64
CA ILE A 153 12.81 5.78 -5.63
C ILE A 153 12.96 4.64 -4.63
N VAL A 154 12.07 4.58 -3.64
CA VAL A 154 11.91 3.44 -2.74
C VAL A 154 10.47 2.98 -2.81
N ARG A 155 10.21 1.69 -3.11
CA ARG A 155 8.85 1.17 -3.11
C ARG A 155 8.57 0.35 -1.86
N VAL A 156 7.50 0.73 -1.14
CA VAL A 156 7.01 0.04 0.06
C VAL A 156 5.79 -0.83 -0.26
N SER A 157 5.04 -0.50 -1.31
CA SER A 157 3.91 -1.29 -1.82
C SER A 157 4.37 -2.52 -2.62
N VAL A 158 3.43 -3.41 -2.94
CA VAL A 158 3.68 -4.58 -3.80
C VAL A 158 3.61 -4.22 -5.29
N PRO A 159 4.29 -4.98 -6.15
CA PRO A 159 4.21 -4.81 -7.60
C PRO A 159 2.87 -5.31 -8.17
N ILE A 160 2.55 -4.79 -9.34
CA ILE A 160 1.32 -5.05 -10.09
C ILE A 160 1.06 -6.54 -10.34
N TYR A 161 2.11 -7.30 -10.57
CA TYR A 161 2.02 -8.73 -10.92
C TYR A 161 1.76 -9.64 -9.71
N GLN A 162 1.75 -9.12 -8.49
CA GLN A 162 1.46 -9.87 -7.28
C GLN A 162 0.10 -10.59 -7.37
N ASP A 163 -0.94 -9.84 -7.74
CA ASP A 163 -2.29 -10.39 -7.86
C ASP A 163 -2.37 -11.54 -8.88
N ALA A 164 -1.61 -11.43 -9.96
CA ALA A 164 -1.58 -12.38 -11.06
C ALA A 164 -0.86 -13.68 -10.70
N ILE A 165 0.35 -13.57 -10.16
CA ILE A 165 1.16 -14.74 -9.80
C ILE A 165 0.47 -15.53 -8.68
N ILE A 166 -0.08 -14.86 -7.68
CA ILE A 166 -0.81 -15.51 -6.59
C ILE A 166 -2.06 -16.23 -7.12
N ALA A 167 -2.82 -15.63 -8.03
CA ALA A 167 -3.94 -16.31 -8.68
C ALA A 167 -3.49 -17.61 -9.34
N ALA A 168 -2.44 -17.57 -10.15
CA ALA A 168 -1.91 -18.75 -10.82
C ALA A 168 -1.46 -19.85 -9.83
N LEU A 169 -0.79 -19.44 -8.73
CA LEU A 169 -0.35 -20.37 -7.69
C LEU A 169 -1.52 -21.01 -6.91
N ILE A 170 -2.62 -20.28 -6.70
CA ILE A 170 -3.83 -20.82 -6.05
C ILE A 170 -4.52 -21.85 -6.94
N PHE A 171 -4.63 -21.55 -8.23
CA PHE A 171 -5.47 -22.31 -9.15
C PHE A 171 -4.70 -23.32 -10.01
N LYS A 172 -3.37 -23.43 -9.89
CA LYS A 172 -2.56 -24.39 -10.66
C LYS A 172 -2.99 -25.85 -10.49
N ASP A 173 -3.53 -26.22 -9.33
CA ASP A 173 -3.95 -27.58 -9.02
C ASP A 173 -5.47 -27.81 -9.24
N ARG A 174 -6.22 -26.80 -9.71
CA ARG A 174 -7.66 -26.89 -10.02
C ARG A 174 -7.87 -27.43 -11.44
N MET A 175 -7.74 -28.75 -11.60
CA MET A 175 -7.84 -29.44 -12.89
C MET A 175 -9.23 -29.36 -13.54
N ASP A 176 -10.23 -29.05 -12.76
CA ASP A 176 -11.62 -28.81 -13.16
C ASP A 176 -11.84 -27.46 -13.85
N ILE A 177 -10.92 -26.51 -13.70
CA ILE A 177 -10.96 -25.18 -14.34
C ILE A 177 -10.05 -25.20 -15.55
N LYS A 178 -10.62 -25.12 -16.76
CA LYS A 178 -9.87 -25.13 -18.02
C LYS A 178 -9.99 -23.82 -18.81
N ARG A 179 -11.12 -23.14 -18.73
CA ARG A 179 -11.48 -22.01 -19.55
C ARG A 179 -11.50 -20.72 -18.72
N TRP A 180 -10.47 -19.90 -18.89
CA TRP A 180 -10.34 -18.63 -18.22
C TRP A 180 -10.70 -17.46 -19.12
N ALA A 181 -11.42 -16.48 -18.59
CA ALA A 181 -11.66 -15.21 -19.26
C ALA A 181 -11.29 -14.02 -18.39
N ASN A 182 -11.05 -12.87 -19.01
CA ASN A 182 -10.64 -11.65 -18.34
C ASN A 182 -11.70 -10.55 -18.46
N ILE A 183 -11.94 -9.87 -17.34
CA ILE A 183 -12.55 -8.53 -17.34
C ILE A 183 -11.49 -7.58 -16.76
N GLY A 184 -10.76 -6.93 -17.67
CA GLY A 184 -9.56 -6.14 -17.35
C GLY A 184 -9.83 -4.65 -17.30
N ALA A 185 -9.12 -3.94 -16.42
CA ALA A 185 -9.00 -2.49 -16.50
C ALA A 185 -8.18 -2.11 -17.74
N ASP A 186 -8.69 -1.21 -18.59
CA ASP A 186 -8.11 -0.87 -19.90
C ASP A 186 -6.90 0.08 -19.78
N TYR A 187 -5.88 -0.32 -19.03
CA TYR A 187 -4.58 0.37 -18.89
C TYR A 187 -3.51 -0.58 -18.36
N GLU A 188 -2.26 -0.10 -18.23
CA GLU A 188 -1.08 -0.89 -17.85
C GLU A 188 -1.34 -1.91 -16.73
N TYR A 189 -2.06 -1.53 -15.67
CA TYR A 189 -2.36 -2.42 -14.55
C TYR A 189 -3.09 -3.70 -15.00
N GLY A 190 -4.17 -3.53 -15.75
CA GLY A 190 -4.96 -4.68 -16.23
C GLY A 190 -4.17 -5.57 -17.18
N TYR A 191 -3.43 -4.96 -18.12
CA TYR A 191 -2.66 -5.69 -19.12
C TYR A 191 -1.55 -6.52 -18.48
N VAL A 192 -0.74 -5.92 -17.61
CA VAL A 192 0.34 -6.61 -16.92
C VAL A 192 -0.20 -7.74 -16.04
N ALA A 193 -1.26 -7.50 -15.29
CA ALA A 193 -1.85 -8.51 -14.43
C ALA A 193 -2.34 -9.71 -15.25
N TRP A 194 -3.09 -9.48 -16.33
CA TRP A 194 -3.60 -10.56 -17.17
C TRP A 194 -2.50 -11.31 -17.90
N ASN A 195 -1.52 -10.61 -18.49
CA ASN A 195 -0.40 -11.24 -19.19
C ASN A 195 0.45 -12.11 -18.25
N MET A 196 0.76 -11.59 -17.05
CA MET A 196 1.49 -12.35 -16.04
C MET A 196 0.71 -13.56 -15.51
N PHE A 197 -0.62 -13.43 -15.36
CA PHE A 197 -1.47 -14.56 -14.99
C PHE A 197 -1.42 -15.66 -16.06
N LYS A 198 -1.64 -15.29 -17.33
CA LYS A 198 -1.56 -16.22 -18.47
C LYS A 198 -0.20 -16.94 -18.50
N GLU A 199 0.88 -16.17 -18.46
CA GLU A 199 2.25 -16.70 -18.50
C GLU A 199 2.52 -17.65 -17.32
N THR A 200 2.17 -17.23 -16.12
CA THR A 200 2.44 -18.03 -14.91
C THR A 200 1.60 -19.29 -14.87
N LEU A 201 0.31 -19.18 -15.16
CA LEU A 201 -0.57 -20.35 -15.11
C LEU A 201 -0.18 -21.40 -16.17
N ARG A 202 0.19 -20.98 -17.38
CA ARG A 202 0.64 -21.90 -18.44
C ARG A 202 1.86 -22.74 -18.08
N LYS A 203 2.75 -22.23 -17.21
CA LYS A 203 3.91 -23.01 -16.72
C LYS A 203 3.49 -24.25 -15.93
N TYR A 204 2.36 -24.20 -15.26
CA TYR A 204 1.82 -25.31 -14.46
C TYR A 204 0.70 -26.06 -15.17
N ARG A 205 -0.07 -25.36 -16.01
CA ARG A 205 -1.30 -25.81 -16.65
C ARG A 205 -1.28 -25.46 -18.15
N PRO A 206 -0.49 -26.18 -18.97
CA PRO A 206 -0.46 -25.97 -20.41
C PRO A 206 -1.79 -26.31 -21.10
N ASP A 207 -2.68 -27.03 -20.41
CA ASP A 207 -4.01 -27.45 -20.87
C ASP A 207 -5.10 -26.38 -20.75
N VAL A 208 -4.81 -25.22 -20.12
CA VAL A 208 -5.82 -24.17 -19.98
C VAL A 208 -5.97 -23.31 -21.23
N GLU A 209 -7.20 -22.90 -21.48
CA GLU A 209 -7.59 -21.99 -22.56
C GLU A 209 -7.91 -20.63 -21.98
N PHE A 210 -7.50 -19.57 -22.68
CA PHE A 210 -7.89 -18.18 -22.39
C PHE A 210 -8.90 -17.76 -23.47
N VAL A 211 -10.19 -17.80 -23.10
CA VAL A 211 -11.30 -17.82 -24.06
C VAL A 211 -11.94 -16.48 -24.35
N GLY A 212 -11.64 -15.44 -23.56
CA GLY A 212 -12.22 -14.12 -23.78
C GLY A 212 -11.56 -13.03 -22.96
N GLU A 213 -11.52 -11.83 -23.52
CA GLU A 213 -10.99 -10.64 -22.87
C GLU A 213 -11.95 -9.46 -23.12
N ALA A 214 -12.42 -8.85 -22.04
CA ALA A 214 -13.17 -7.59 -22.07
C ALA A 214 -12.38 -6.55 -21.30
N TRP A 215 -12.16 -5.39 -21.91
CA TRP A 215 -11.36 -4.32 -21.36
C TRP A 215 -12.26 -3.12 -21.05
N ALA A 216 -12.41 -2.82 -19.75
CA ALA A 216 -13.22 -1.72 -19.29
C ALA A 216 -12.38 -0.44 -19.18
N PRO A 217 -12.74 0.63 -19.87
CA PRO A 217 -12.10 1.93 -19.71
C PRO A 217 -12.06 2.36 -18.24
N PHE A 218 -11.03 3.11 -17.88
CA PHE A 218 -10.90 3.65 -16.52
C PHE A 218 -12.12 4.50 -16.17
N LEU A 219 -12.66 4.32 -14.97
CA LEU A 219 -13.91 4.92 -14.47
C LEU A 219 -15.20 4.39 -15.13
N THR A 220 -15.19 3.16 -15.63
CA THR A 220 -16.39 2.48 -16.11
C THR A 220 -17.42 2.36 -14.95
N LEU A 221 -18.65 2.79 -15.22
CA LEU A 221 -19.78 2.67 -14.29
C LEU A 221 -20.73 1.51 -14.67
N ASP A 222 -20.83 1.17 -15.95
CA ASP A 222 -21.65 0.06 -16.44
C ASP A 222 -20.77 -1.07 -16.99
N PHE A 223 -20.73 -2.17 -16.26
CA PHE A 223 -20.00 -3.38 -16.64
C PHE A 223 -20.84 -4.39 -17.40
N SER A 224 -22.15 -4.13 -17.63
CA SER A 224 -23.06 -5.08 -18.28
C SER A 224 -22.57 -5.59 -19.63
N PRO A 225 -22.09 -4.76 -20.57
CA PRO A 225 -21.58 -5.25 -21.85
C PRO A 225 -20.31 -6.10 -21.69
N HIS A 226 -19.42 -5.75 -20.74
CA HIS A 226 -18.17 -6.47 -20.50
C HIS A 226 -18.44 -7.88 -19.93
N VAL A 227 -19.34 -7.96 -18.95
CA VAL A 227 -19.75 -9.25 -18.35
C VAL A 227 -20.45 -10.13 -19.40
N SER A 228 -21.38 -9.57 -20.18
CA SER A 228 -22.10 -10.31 -21.22
C SER A 228 -21.15 -10.84 -22.31
N ALA A 229 -20.20 -10.04 -22.77
CA ALA A 229 -19.22 -10.44 -23.78
C ALA A 229 -18.34 -11.62 -23.31
N VAL A 230 -17.90 -11.58 -22.06
CA VAL A 230 -17.07 -12.63 -21.48
C VAL A 230 -17.90 -13.90 -21.23
N MET A 231 -19.11 -13.79 -20.70
CA MET A 231 -19.97 -14.93 -20.41
C MET A 231 -20.45 -15.65 -21.68
N ALA A 232 -20.54 -14.94 -22.81
CA ALA A 232 -20.84 -15.55 -24.12
C ALA A 232 -19.78 -16.60 -24.53
N GLN A 233 -18.55 -16.50 -24.02
CA GLN A 233 -17.45 -17.47 -24.25
C GLN A 233 -17.53 -18.69 -23.34
N LYS A 234 -18.51 -18.79 -22.44
CA LYS A 234 -18.71 -19.89 -21.47
C LYS A 234 -17.43 -20.24 -20.70
N PRO A 235 -16.85 -19.30 -19.95
CA PRO A 235 -15.66 -19.56 -19.14
C PRO A 235 -16.01 -20.40 -17.92
N ASP A 236 -15.05 -21.21 -17.44
CA ASP A 236 -15.13 -21.85 -16.13
C ASP A 236 -14.77 -20.87 -14.99
N ALA A 237 -13.90 -19.90 -15.29
CA ALA A 237 -13.41 -18.94 -14.31
C ALA A 237 -13.15 -17.56 -14.92
N ILE A 238 -13.30 -16.54 -14.09
CA ILE A 238 -13.05 -15.14 -14.44
C ILE A 238 -11.84 -14.61 -13.65
N PHE A 239 -10.94 -13.92 -14.35
CA PHE A 239 -9.90 -13.07 -13.79
C PHE A 239 -10.31 -11.60 -13.97
N ALA A 240 -10.43 -10.83 -12.89
CA ALA A 240 -10.90 -9.45 -12.95
C ALA A 240 -9.93 -8.49 -12.28
N THR A 241 -9.67 -7.34 -12.92
CA THR A 241 -8.74 -6.31 -12.42
C THR A 241 -9.34 -4.94 -12.14
N PRO A 242 -10.59 -4.58 -12.46
CA PRO A 242 -11.19 -3.37 -11.89
C PRO A 242 -11.07 -3.36 -10.37
N TRP A 243 -10.81 -2.21 -9.76
CA TRP A 243 -10.50 -2.08 -8.33
C TRP A 243 -11.31 -0.95 -7.69
N ALA A 244 -11.27 -0.81 -6.36
CA ALA A 244 -12.06 0.18 -5.62
C ALA A 244 -13.57 0.11 -5.96
N GLY A 245 -14.21 1.25 -6.15
CA GLY A 245 -15.62 1.34 -6.51
C GLY A 245 -15.99 0.62 -7.80
N GLU A 246 -15.07 0.55 -8.78
CA GLU A 246 -15.28 -0.18 -10.03
C GLU A 246 -15.37 -1.70 -9.79
N ALA A 247 -14.59 -2.25 -8.85
CA ALA A 247 -14.70 -3.66 -8.46
C ALA A 247 -16.07 -3.95 -7.82
N VAL A 248 -16.55 -3.06 -6.98
CA VAL A 248 -17.88 -3.18 -6.35
C VAL A 248 -18.98 -3.19 -7.42
N GLN A 249 -18.93 -2.27 -8.38
CA GLN A 249 -19.91 -2.21 -9.49
C GLN A 249 -19.84 -3.45 -10.39
N LEU A 250 -18.63 -3.89 -10.74
CA LEU A 250 -18.45 -5.10 -11.53
C LEU A 250 -19.00 -6.34 -10.82
N LEU A 251 -18.69 -6.53 -9.54
CA LEU A 251 -19.18 -7.68 -8.76
C LEU A 251 -20.71 -7.67 -8.63
N ARG A 252 -21.33 -6.50 -8.43
CA ARG A 252 -22.78 -6.36 -8.40
C ARG A 252 -23.42 -6.65 -9.78
N THR A 253 -22.83 -6.15 -10.85
CA THR A 253 -23.26 -6.47 -12.22
C THR A 253 -23.18 -7.97 -12.48
N ALA A 254 -22.08 -8.63 -12.09
CA ALA A 254 -21.93 -10.07 -12.23
C ALA A 254 -22.99 -10.86 -11.45
N LEU A 255 -23.34 -10.42 -10.24
CA LEU A 255 -24.42 -11.01 -9.45
C LEU A 255 -25.81 -10.85 -10.12
N ILE A 256 -26.10 -9.67 -10.67
CA ILE A 256 -27.37 -9.41 -11.37
C ILE A 256 -27.49 -10.28 -12.61
N GLN A 257 -26.39 -10.49 -13.35
CA GLN A 257 -26.34 -11.33 -14.54
C GLN A 257 -26.21 -12.84 -14.25
N GLY A 258 -26.25 -13.27 -12.99
CA GLY A 258 -26.18 -14.68 -12.60
C GLY A 258 -24.83 -15.37 -12.89
N VAL A 259 -23.74 -14.60 -12.97
CA VAL A 259 -22.42 -15.15 -13.30
C VAL A 259 -21.98 -16.22 -12.29
N PHE A 260 -22.20 -15.98 -11.00
CA PHE A 260 -21.81 -16.92 -9.93
C PHE A 260 -22.61 -18.23 -9.92
N ASP A 261 -23.65 -18.35 -10.71
CA ASP A 261 -24.33 -19.62 -10.99
C ASP A 261 -23.58 -20.47 -12.01
N ASN A 262 -22.90 -19.82 -12.94
CA ASN A 262 -22.33 -20.45 -14.14
C ASN A 262 -20.82 -20.65 -14.11
N VAL A 263 -20.05 -19.82 -13.33
CA VAL A 263 -18.60 -19.98 -13.17
C VAL A 263 -18.29 -20.80 -11.92
N GLN A 264 -17.12 -21.42 -11.89
CA GLN A 264 -16.60 -22.13 -10.71
C GLN A 264 -15.80 -21.19 -9.80
N VAL A 265 -15.12 -20.20 -10.39
CA VAL A 265 -14.26 -19.26 -9.68
C VAL A 265 -14.34 -17.88 -10.32
N TRP A 266 -14.36 -16.87 -9.45
CA TRP A 266 -14.08 -15.50 -9.79
C TRP A 266 -12.87 -15.04 -8.98
N TRP A 267 -11.81 -14.63 -9.67
CA TRP A 267 -10.67 -13.96 -9.06
C TRP A 267 -10.78 -12.46 -9.21
N GLN A 268 -10.83 -11.74 -8.09
CA GLN A 268 -10.82 -10.28 -8.07
C GLN A 268 -9.48 -9.77 -7.56
N ALA A 269 -8.64 -9.28 -8.41
CA ALA A 269 -7.41 -8.60 -8.04
C ALA A 269 -7.73 -7.43 -7.10
N MET A 270 -7.01 -7.31 -5.99
CA MET A 270 -7.28 -6.31 -4.94
C MET A 270 -8.70 -6.35 -4.31
N GLY A 271 -9.51 -7.35 -4.61
CA GLY A 271 -10.87 -7.46 -4.06
C GLY A 271 -10.93 -7.66 -2.54
N GLY A 272 -9.80 -7.97 -1.91
CA GLY A 272 -9.65 -8.03 -0.45
C GLY A 272 -9.33 -6.67 0.19
N SER A 273 -9.30 -5.58 -0.55
CA SER A 273 -9.12 -4.25 0.05
C SER A 273 -10.37 -3.84 0.82
N VAL A 274 -10.17 -3.06 1.89
CA VAL A 274 -11.23 -2.69 2.85
C VAL A 274 -12.41 -2.01 2.17
N ASP A 275 -12.17 -1.09 1.26
CA ASP A 275 -13.18 -0.35 0.51
C ASP A 275 -14.07 -1.26 -0.37
N VAL A 276 -13.46 -2.27 -1.01
CA VAL A 276 -14.22 -3.25 -1.79
C VAL A 276 -15.05 -4.14 -0.87
N LEU A 277 -14.46 -4.64 0.22
CA LEU A 277 -15.15 -5.49 1.19
C LEU A 277 -16.33 -4.75 1.85
N GLU A 278 -16.16 -3.50 2.24
CA GLU A 278 -17.25 -2.66 2.74
C GLU A 278 -18.34 -2.49 1.68
N GLY A 279 -17.95 -2.24 0.44
CA GLY A 279 -18.86 -2.05 -0.68
C GLY A 279 -19.72 -3.26 -1.04
N ILE A 280 -19.25 -4.49 -0.77
CA ILE A 280 -19.96 -5.75 -1.04
C ILE A 280 -20.45 -6.45 0.24
N SER A 281 -20.45 -5.76 1.38
CA SER A 281 -20.76 -6.36 2.68
C SER A 281 -22.13 -7.05 2.73
N ALA A 282 -23.15 -6.42 2.15
CA ALA A 282 -24.50 -6.96 2.11
C ALA A 282 -24.59 -8.26 1.25
N GLU A 283 -23.83 -8.33 0.19
CA GLU A 283 -23.75 -9.48 -0.70
C GLU A 283 -22.98 -10.63 -0.04
N VAL A 284 -21.89 -10.35 0.66
CA VAL A 284 -21.12 -11.32 1.43
C VAL A 284 -21.94 -11.89 2.58
N ALA A 285 -22.65 -11.05 3.34
CA ALA A 285 -23.50 -11.47 4.45
C ALA A 285 -24.62 -12.45 4.03
N LYS A 286 -25.04 -12.38 2.76
CA LYS A 286 -26.08 -13.26 2.18
C LYS A 286 -25.50 -14.41 1.35
N ASP A 287 -24.18 -14.64 1.41
CA ASP A 287 -23.44 -15.60 0.59
C ASP A 287 -23.77 -15.57 -0.91
N ARG A 288 -24.00 -14.35 -1.45
CA ARG A 288 -24.38 -14.18 -2.86
C ARG A 288 -23.30 -14.69 -3.82
N PHE A 289 -22.04 -14.71 -3.41
CA PHE A 289 -20.91 -15.20 -4.20
C PHE A 289 -20.71 -16.73 -4.12
N LYS A 290 -21.48 -17.43 -3.29
CA LYS A 290 -21.48 -18.91 -3.18
C LYS A 290 -20.10 -19.52 -2.95
N GLY A 291 -19.24 -18.83 -2.19
CA GLY A 291 -17.87 -19.22 -1.93
C GLY A 291 -16.94 -19.21 -3.17
N LYS A 292 -17.38 -18.65 -4.30
CA LYS A 292 -16.61 -18.68 -5.56
C LYS A 292 -15.74 -17.44 -5.76
N LEU A 293 -15.97 -16.34 -5.02
CA LEU A 293 -15.17 -15.13 -5.06
C LEU A 293 -13.87 -15.33 -4.28
N TRP A 294 -12.74 -15.18 -4.95
CA TRP A 294 -11.39 -15.14 -4.38
C TRP A 294 -10.76 -13.79 -4.62
N ALA A 295 -9.93 -13.34 -3.69
CA ALA A 295 -9.29 -12.04 -3.79
C ALA A 295 -7.92 -12.02 -3.10
N THR A 296 -7.03 -11.15 -3.58
CA THR A 296 -5.85 -10.73 -2.82
C THR A 296 -6.12 -9.49 -1.99
N ALA A 297 -5.30 -9.30 -0.97
CA ALA A 297 -5.13 -8.02 -0.29
C ALA A 297 -3.65 -7.69 -0.15
N ARG A 298 -3.29 -6.44 -0.41
CA ARG A 298 -1.94 -5.93 -0.14
C ARG A 298 -1.74 -5.67 1.35
N TYR A 299 -2.81 -5.38 2.05
CA TYR A 299 -3.00 -5.34 3.48
C TYR A 299 -4.50 -5.52 3.77
N ILE A 300 -4.82 -6.24 4.81
CA ILE A 300 -6.18 -6.42 5.32
C ILE A 300 -6.18 -6.42 6.84
N HIS A 301 -7.25 -5.87 7.43
CA HIS A 301 -7.35 -5.66 8.87
C HIS A 301 -7.35 -6.94 9.72
N ASN A 302 -7.73 -8.09 9.18
CA ASN A 302 -7.69 -9.37 9.90
C ASN A 302 -6.37 -10.16 9.72
N TRP A 303 -5.38 -9.60 8.98
CA TRP A 303 -4.09 -10.26 8.79
C TRP A 303 -2.95 -9.23 8.63
N PRO A 304 -1.74 -9.49 9.21
CA PRO A 304 -1.42 -10.59 10.12
C PRO A 304 -2.09 -10.38 11.49
N ASP A 305 -2.50 -11.48 12.15
CA ASP A 305 -3.08 -11.40 13.49
C ASP A 305 -1.99 -11.23 14.55
N THR A 306 -1.41 -10.04 14.61
CA THR A 306 -0.36 -9.65 15.55
C THR A 306 -0.84 -8.54 16.50
N ALA A 307 -0.20 -8.43 17.66
CA ALA A 307 -0.50 -7.35 18.61
C ALA A 307 -0.28 -5.96 17.95
N ASP A 308 0.77 -5.81 17.14
CA ASP A 308 1.09 -4.55 16.46
C ASP A 308 -0.02 -4.15 15.47
N ASN A 309 -0.49 -5.12 14.67
CA ASN A 309 -1.58 -4.85 13.71
C ASN A 309 -2.88 -4.50 14.43
N ARG A 310 -3.28 -5.28 15.45
CA ARG A 310 -4.49 -4.99 16.22
C ARG A 310 -4.44 -3.60 16.86
N ALA A 311 -3.30 -3.24 17.47
CA ALA A 311 -3.11 -1.94 18.11
C ALA A 311 -3.14 -0.79 17.07
N PHE A 312 -2.55 -0.99 15.88
CA PHE A 312 -2.62 -0.01 14.78
C PHE A 312 -4.06 0.22 14.33
N ILE A 313 -4.82 -0.86 14.09
CA ILE A 313 -6.22 -0.78 13.66
C ILE A 313 -7.06 -0.07 14.71
N GLU A 314 -6.89 -0.40 16.00
CA GLU A 314 -7.62 0.23 17.09
C GLU A 314 -7.39 1.74 17.15
N ARG A 315 -6.12 2.18 17.11
CA ARG A 315 -5.76 3.60 17.10
C ARG A 315 -6.31 4.32 15.86
N TYR A 316 -6.20 3.69 14.70
CA TYR A 316 -6.71 4.24 13.44
C TYR A 316 -8.23 4.42 13.49
N ARG A 317 -8.95 3.39 13.93
CA ARG A 317 -10.41 3.44 14.07
C ARG A 317 -10.88 4.45 15.13
N LYS A 318 -10.17 4.55 16.24
CA LYS A 318 -10.46 5.55 17.28
C LYS A 318 -10.36 6.97 16.73
N ARG A 319 -9.42 7.22 15.83
CA ARG A 319 -9.19 8.55 15.27
C ARG A 319 -10.14 8.92 14.14
N TRP A 320 -10.41 7.99 13.22
CA TRP A 320 -11.14 8.29 11.98
C TRP A 320 -12.44 7.51 11.80
N ALA A 321 -12.87 6.72 12.78
CA ALA A 321 -14.09 5.91 12.77
C ALA A 321 -14.22 4.97 11.55
N ARG A 322 -13.06 4.53 10.98
CA ARG A 322 -13.00 3.64 9.81
C ARG A 322 -11.80 2.70 9.88
N PHE A 323 -11.83 1.62 9.10
CA PHE A 323 -10.70 0.73 8.96
C PHE A 323 -9.62 1.32 8.03
N PRO A 324 -8.33 1.08 8.34
CA PRO A 324 -7.25 1.44 7.43
C PRO A 324 -7.29 0.54 6.19
N ASN A 325 -7.19 1.12 4.99
CA ASN A 325 -6.85 0.36 3.80
C ASN A 325 -5.33 0.20 3.66
N TYR A 326 -4.88 -0.49 2.61
CA TYR A 326 -3.44 -0.72 2.45
C TYR A 326 -2.65 0.58 2.19
N SER A 327 -3.24 1.63 1.64
CA SER A 327 -2.55 2.92 1.45
C SER A 327 -2.22 3.58 2.79
N ALA A 328 -3.15 3.50 3.75
CA ALA A 328 -2.92 4.01 5.10
C ALA A 328 -1.82 3.23 5.81
N GLU A 329 -1.90 1.88 5.81
CA GLU A 329 -0.92 1.03 6.48
C GLU A 329 0.46 1.16 5.84
N THR A 330 0.54 1.14 4.51
CA THR A 330 1.84 1.21 3.81
C THR A 330 2.50 2.57 3.99
N THR A 331 1.70 3.65 4.01
CA THR A 331 2.22 5.00 4.26
C THR A 331 2.67 5.17 5.71
N TYR A 332 1.88 4.68 6.66
CA TYR A 332 2.29 4.63 8.07
C TYR A 332 3.61 3.88 8.23
N SER A 333 3.72 2.70 7.63
CA SER A 333 4.93 1.89 7.64
C SER A 333 6.12 2.58 6.98
N ALA A 334 5.91 3.32 5.89
CA ALA A 334 6.96 4.05 5.19
C ALA A 334 7.61 5.12 6.08
N LEU A 335 6.84 5.81 6.92
CA LEU A 335 7.40 6.79 7.85
C LEU A 335 8.26 6.13 8.94
N PHE A 336 7.90 4.94 9.42
CA PHE A 336 8.72 4.20 10.38
C PHE A 336 9.97 3.59 9.72
N ILE A 337 9.90 3.19 8.45
CA ILE A 337 11.05 2.81 7.64
C ILE A 337 11.99 4.01 7.48
N MET A 338 11.46 5.16 7.10
CA MET A 338 12.22 6.42 7.00
C MET A 338 12.88 6.77 8.33
N LYS A 339 12.12 6.70 9.44
CA LYS A 339 12.65 6.93 10.79
C LYS A 339 13.85 6.03 11.07
N ALA A 340 13.72 4.72 10.90
CA ALA A 340 14.79 3.76 11.15
C ALA A 340 16.02 4.01 10.26
N ALA A 341 15.80 4.37 8.98
CA ALA A 341 16.87 4.67 8.05
C ALA A 341 17.63 5.96 8.43
N VAL A 342 16.90 7.03 8.78
CA VAL A 342 17.48 8.31 9.21
C VAL A 342 18.24 8.16 10.53
N GLU A 343 17.71 7.44 11.50
CA GLU A 343 18.38 7.16 12.78
C GLU A 343 19.68 6.40 12.58
N LYS A 344 19.68 5.37 11.72
CA LYS A 344 20.89 4.60 11.39
C LYS A 344 21.90 5.43 10.59
N ALA A 345 21.44 6.23 9.64
CA ALA A 345 22.28 7.10 8.83
C ALA A 345 22.81 8.31 9.59
N ARG A 346 22.12 8.76 10.64
CA ARG A 346 22.30 10.04 11.32
C ARG A 346 22.40 11.23 10.35
N SER A 347 21.60 11.18 9.28
CA SER A 347 21.65 12.12 8.16
C SER A 347 20.30 12.17 7.43
N LEU A 348 20.06 13.28 6.72
CA LEU A 348 18.95 13.45 5.78
C LEU A 348 19.40 13.33 4.31
N GLU A 349 20.70 13.11 4.08
CA GLU A 349 21.24 12.98 2.74
C GLU A 349 20.79 11.67 2.08
N THR A 350 20.29 11.75 0.86
CA THR A 350 19.72 10.64 0.09
C THR A 350 20.63 9.41 0.07
N GLU A 351 21.90 9.57 -0.31
CA GLU A 351 22.85 8.45 -0.41
C GLU A 351 23.07 7.74 0.94
N LYS A 352 23.21 8.51 2.02
CA LYS A 352 23.42 7.94 3.35
C LYS A 352 22.17 7.20 3.86
N VAL A 353 20.98 7.75 3.59
CA VAL A 353 19.72 7.13 4.00
C VAL A 353 19.46 5.85 3.21
N ILE A 354 19.71 5.83 1.88
CA ILE A 354 19.59 4.62 1.06
C ILE A 354 20.61 3.56 1.53
N ALA A 355 21.86 3.95 1.78
CA ALA A 355 22.86 3.02 2.30
C ALA A 355 22.47 2.42 3.64
N ALA A 356 21.82 3.19 4.52
CA ALA A 356 21.33 2.74 5.80
C ALA A 356 20.19 1.71 5.69
N MET A 357 19.41 1.73 4.61
CA MET A 357 18.37 0.73 4.36
C MET A 357 18.92 -0.64 3.93
N LYS A 358 20.17 -0.74 3.46
CA LYS A 358 20.76 -2.03 3.08
C LYS A 358 20.71 -3.02 4.23
N GLY A 359 20.14 -4.21 3.96
CA GLY A 359 19.95 -5.26 4.95
C GLY A 359 18.87 -4.95 5.99
N MET A 360 18.07 -3.88 5.80
CA MET A 360 17.01 -3.53 6.73
C MET A 360 15.90 -4.58 6.69
N GLN A 361 15.53 -5.03 7.88
CA GLN A 361 14.34 -5.80 8.13
C GLN A 361 13.57 -5.09 9.23
N ILE A 362 12.31 -4.75 8.97
CA ILE A 362 11.49 -3.97 9.90
C ILE A 362 10.10 -4.58 10.03
N ARG A 363 9.63 -4.66 11.28
CA ARG A 363 8.27 -5.08 11.59
C ARG A 363 7.33 -3.87 11.54
N ASN A 364 6.21 -4.04 10.85
CA ASN A 364 5.14 -3.06 10.70
C ASN A 364 3.79 -3.73 10.91
N PRO A 365 2.67 -2.99 10.98
CA PRO A 365 1.35 -3.58 11.14
C PRO A 365 1.03 -4.66 10.10
N GLY A 366 1.34 -4.42 8.82
CA GLY A 366 1.17 -5.38 7.73
C GLY A 366 2.19 -6.53 7.66
N GLY A 367 3.05 -6.69 8.68
CA GLY A 367 4.04 -7.76 8.76
C GLY A 367 5.48 -7.28 8.67
N VAL A 368 6.39 -8.21 8.42
CA VAL A 368 7.81 -7.92 8.28
C VAL A 368 8.12 -7.52 6.84
N ARG A 369 8.80 -6.39 6.69
CA ARG A 369 9.30 -5.90 5.40
C ARG A 369 10.80 -5.99 5.34
N VAL A 370 11.34 -6.48 4.23
CA VAL A 370 12.78 -6.62 3.98
C VAL A 370 13.17 -5.76 2.79
N PHE A 371 14.19 -4.92 2.96
CA PHE A 371 14.70 -4.08 1.88
C PHE A 371 15.56 -4.87 0.92
N ARG A 372 15.17 -4.92 -0.35
CA ARG A 372 15.95 -5.47 -1.44
C ARG A 372 16.72 -4.34 -2.12
N SER A 373 18.05 -4.41 -2.03
CA SER A 373 18.93 -3.32 -2.44
C SER A 373 19.04 -3.17 -3.96
N GLU A 374 18.83 -4.25 -4.71
CA GLU A 374 19.04 -4.34 -6.16
C GLU A 374 18.08 -3.45 -6.94
N ASP A 375 16.89 -3.23 -6.40
CA ASP A 375 15.84 -2.41 -7.01
C ASP A 375 15.07 -1.54 -6.00
N GLN A 376 15.59 -1.43 -4.79
CA GLN A 376 15.03 -0.62 -3.69
C GLN A 376 13.54 -0.91 -3.39
N GLN A 377 13.17 -2.20 -3.50
CA GLN A 377 11.86 -2.72 -3.15
C GLN A 377 11.84 -3.27 -1.73
N PHE A 378 10.88 -2.85 -0.93
CA PHE A 378 10.53 -3.59 0.28
C PHE A 378 9.66 -4.79 -0.07
N ILE A 379 10.14 -5.99 0.22
CA ILE A 379 9.42 -7.24 0.00
C ILE A 379 8.78 -7.73 1.30
N TYR A 380 7.58 -8.30 1.21
CA TYR A 380 6.82 -8.84 2.34
C TYR A 380 5.79 -9.86 1.89
N ASN A 381 5.28 -10.65 2.83
CA ASN A 381 4.27 -11.67 2.56
C ASN A 381 2.89 -11.02 2.40
N VAL A 382 2.03 -11.64 1.60
CA VAL A 382 0.66 -11.16 1.36
C VAL A 382 -0.35 -12.28 1.44
N PRO A 383 -1.59 -12.01 1.89
CA PRO A 383 -2.66 -12.99 1.93
C PRO A 383 -3.52 -12.94 0.66
N ALA A 384 -4.11 -14.09 0.36
CA ALA A 384 -5.27 -14.21 -0.53
C ALA A 384 -6.32 -15.09 0.15
N GLY A 385 -7.58 -14.88 -0.17
CA GLY A 385 -8.66 -15.63 0.47
C GLY A 385 -10.02 -15.34 -0.14
N ARG A 386 -11.07 -15.76 0.56
CA ARG A 386 -12.46 -15.53 0.17
C ARG A 386 -13.09 -14.48 1.08
N PRO A 387 -13.79 -13.46 0.56
CA PRO A 387 -14.58 -12.56 1.37
C PRO A 387 -15.63 -13.32 2.19
N MET A 388 -15.65 -13.11 3.50
CA MET A 388 -16.62 -13.71 4.40
C MET A 388 -16.90 -12.79 5.60
N MET A 389 -18.05 -13.00 6.27
CA MET A 389 -18.33 -12.35 7.54
C MET A 389 -17.62 -13.08 8.68
N ASP A 390 -17.06 -12.31 9.60
CA ASP A 390 -16.52 -12.78 10.88
C ASP A 390 -17.12 -11.96 12.01
N ALA A 391 -17.62 -12.62 13.05
CA ALA A 391 -18.29 -11.96 14.18
C ALA A 391 -17.41 -10.93 14.93
N LYS A 392 -16.08 -11.01 14.77
CA LYS A 392 -15.14 -10.05 15.38
C LYS A 392 -15.10 -8.70 14.66
N TYR A 393 -15.62 -8.63 13.43
CA TYR A 393 -15.51 -7.45 12.58
C TYR A 393 -16.88 -7.00 12.04
N PRO A 394 -17.17 -5.71 12.00
CA PRO A 394 -18.42 -5.19 11.44
C PRO A 394 -18.45 -5.17 9.90
N ILE A 395 -17.34 -5.48 9.26
CA ILE A 395 -17.16 -5.55 7.81
C ILE A 395 -16.60 -6.91 7.42
N PRO A 396 -16.76 -7.37 6.18
CA PRO A 396 -16.17 -8.61 5.74
C PRO A 396 -14.64 -8.65 5.90
N VAL A 397 -14.13 -9.85 6.08
CA VAL A 397 -12.71 -10.18 6.12
C VAL A 397 -12.35 -11.08 4.94
N LEU A 398 -11.07 -11.31 4.70
CA LEU A 398 -10.65 -12.48 3.94
C LEU A 398 -10.53 -13.68 4.88
N GLY A 399 -11.28 -14.73 4.61
CA GLY A 399 -11.16 -16.03 5.23
C GLY A 399 -10.53 -17.07 4.30
N ASP A 400 -10.37 -18.30 4.77
CA ASP A 400 -9.64 -19.37 4.07
C ASP A 400 -8.27 -18.88 3.57
N LEU A 401 -7.59 -18.12 4.40
CA LEU A 401 -6.37 -17.43 4.02
C LEU A 401 -5.27 -18.38 3.56
N LYS A 402 -4.75 -18.08 2.39
CA LYS A 402 -3.47 -18.59 1.90
C LYS A 402 -2.47 -17.43 1.93
N VAL A 403 -1.38 -17.62 2.68
CA VAL A 403 -0.32 -16.61 2.79
C VAL A 403 0.81 -17.00 1.84
N PHE A 404 1.20 -16.05 1.00
CA PHE A 404 2.28 -16.24 0.03
C PHE A 404 3.52 -15.51 0.54
N GLU A 405 4.63 -16.24 0.61
CA GLU A 405 5.91 -15.65 0.97
C GLU A 405 6.44 -14.78 -0.17
N ALA A 406 7.18 -13.74 0.18
CA ALA A 406 7.75 -12.83 -0.82
C ALA A 406 8.52 -13.56 -1.93
N LYS A 407 9.29 -14.63 -1.58
CA LYS A 407 10.04 -15.44 -2.56
C LYS A 407 9.17 -16.11 -3.63
N ASP A 408 7.89 -16.34 -3.36
CA ASP A 408 7.00 -17.11 -4.23
C ASP A 408 6.41 -16.25 -5.35
N TYR A 409 6.33 -14.92 -5.15
CA TYR A 409 5.64 -14.04 -6.10
C TYR A 409 6.43 -12.81 -6.53
N TYR A 410 7.49 -12.39 -5.81
CA TYR A 410 8.34 -11.32 -6.31
C TYR A 410 9.23 -11.82 -7.43
N ARG A 411 9.37 -11.00 -8.46
CA ARG A 411 10.39 -11.18 -9.49
C ARG A 411 11.73 -10.69 -8.95
N TYR A 412 12.80 -11.35 -9.35
CA TYR A 412 14.17 -11.02 -8.93
C TYR A 412 15.04 -10.70 -10.15
N PRO A 413 16.06 -9.85 -10.01
CA PRO A 413 16.98 -9.57 -11.13
C PRO A 413 17.75 -10.84 -11.55
N PRO A 414 18.12 -10.96 -12.84
CA PRO A 414 17.84 -10.02 -13.92
C PRO A 414 16.36 -10.02 -14.33
N PHE A 415 15.77 -8.83 -14.48
CA PHE A 415 14.36 -8.71 -14.86
C PHE A 415 14.16 -8.90 -16.35
N THR A 416 13.26 -9.79 -16.73
CA THR A 416 12.80 -9.90 -18.11
C THR A 416 11.67 -8.91 -18.37
N PRO A 417 11.62 -8.26 -19.55
CA PRO A 417 10.51 -7.35 -19.87
C PRO A 417 9.14 -8.03 -19.74
N VAL A 418 8.17 -7.29 -19.24
CA VAL A 418 6.75 -7.70 -19.19
C VAL A 418 5.96 -6.81 -20.14
N SER A 419 5.09 -7.41 -20.96
CA SER A 419 4.22 -6.62 -21.82
C SER A 419 3.29 -5.73 -20.99
N VAL A 420 3.32 -4.42 -21.29
CA VAL A 420 2.48 -3.40 -20.66
C VAL A 420 1.28 -3.02 -21.55
N THR A 421 1.05 -3.77 -22.59
CA THR A 421 -0.05 -3.60 -23.56
C THR A 421 -0.91 -4.87 -23.63
N LYS A 422 -2.07 -4.75 -24.30
CA LYS A 422 -2.99 -5.87 -24.61
C LYS A 422 -2.29 -7.01 -25.33
#